data_b73bf6bfba39bd1b55a7b07d1214f93b
#
_entry.id   b73bf6bfba39bd1b55a7b07d1214f93b
#
_cell.length_a   1.000
_cell.length_b   1.000
_cell.length_c   1.000
_cell.angle_alpha   90.00
_cell.angle_beta   90.00
_cell.angle_gamma   90.00
#
_symmetry.space_group_name_H-M   'P 1'
#
loop_
_entity.id
_entity.type
_entity.pdbx_description
1 polymer ?
#
loop_
_entity_poly.entity_id
_entity_poly.type
_entity_poly.pdbx_seq_one_letter_code
_entity_poly.pdbx_strand_id
1 'polypeptide(L)'
;MTKEQTIDRLRSHQDPVKLYEAYNSYCYDSAYHYAQACILLSDKSDDCNKKNDARLKMAYTYLSGGLFQEAESVLNGIDLQGVNSYLHKGYYSLRGQLLYDVARYQQTPYPSQMHQYYEQALQLVSPSDSIDYWSTMAQIARANGQHDKAISCFEQALRAGRGIARSEAISFSSLAQEYFEQGDSAQALHYWIQAAIRDLECSVKEVTAMQQVAYLLFAMGRYDIADRAIRSAYDDAQFFHARHRQLEVGEILPLIDRHQLQQMQEQNLKERILYICIVAILLIGSGVLLVLFRKLHHRNMLLVDAQERNRLTNIALEQSNHLKETYLATMLSAEADHTKAVERYVRYVTRCAREKNWNDVLTIPNYISKMWHRTAFYKRFDTMFLQLYPHFIEEVNAQLTEPLEAKRGTLPSELRIFALMRLGITSNEQMAHILSCSVSTIHTYKAHVYSRLKCSKDSFLHDTCG
;
A
#
# COMPACT_ATOMS: atom_id res chain seq x y z
N MET A 1 17.76 -24.71 11.64
CA MET A 1 16.85 -25.27 10.62
C MET A 1 15.87 -24.12 10.27
N THR A 2 15.76 -23.77 9.00
CA THR A 2 14.82 -22.70 8.59
C THR A 2 13.37 -23.14 8.78
N LYS A 3 12.44 -22.19 8.82
CA LYS A 3 10.99 -22.48 8.91
C LYS A 3 10.55 -23.41 7.77
N GLU A 4 11.03 -23.15 6.56
CA GLU A 4 10.73 -23.96 5.36
C GLU A 4 11.22 -25.40 5.49
N GLN A 5 12.47 -25.61 5.96
CA GLN A 5 12.99 -26.96 6.22
C GLN A 5 12.17 -27.71 7.28
N THR A 6 11.66 -27.01 8.30
CA THR A 6 10.77 -27.59 9.29
C THR A 6 9.45 -28.03 8.67
N ILE A 7 8.87 -27.17 7.84
CA ILE A 7 7.61 -27.43 7.13
C ILE A 7 7.75 -28.62 6.19
N ASP A 8 8.82 -28.69 5.39
CA ASP A 8 9.06 -29.80 4.47
C ASP A 8 9.19 -31.14 5.18
N ARG A 9 9.87 -31.17 6.34
CA ARG A 9 9.92 -32.35 7.20
C ARG A 9 8.55 -32.74 7.75
N LEU A 10 7.70 -31.76 8.15
CA LEU A 10 6.36 -32.04 8.65
C LEU A 10 5.43 -32.55 7.54
N ARG A 11 5.56 -32.05 6.32
CA ARG A 11 4.80 -32.52 5.16
C ARG A 11 5.00 -34.02 4.90
N SER A 12 6.21 -34.54 5.14
CA SER A 12 6.48 -35.98 4.97
C SER A 12 5.71 -36.85 5.98
N HIS A 13 5.30 -36.31 7.12
CA HIS A 13 4.52 -37.02 8.15
C HIS A 13 3.00 -36.90 8.00
N GLN A 14 2.53 -36.05 7.13
CA GLN A 14 1.10 -35.79 6.81
C GLN A 14 0.20 -35.58 8.04
N ASP A 15 0.73 -34.99 9.13
CA ASP A 15 -0.02 -34.68 10.35
C ASP A 15 -0.62 -33.24 10.22
N PRO A 16 -1.94 -33.09 10.01
CA PRO A 16 -2.53 -31.78 9.78
C PRO A 16 -2.42 -30.84 10.98
N VAL A 17 -2.40 -31.39 12.20
CA VAL A 17 -2.30 -30.56 13.42
C VAL A 17 -0.91 -29.91 13.48
N LYS A 18 0.15 -30.69 13.30
CA LYS A 18 1.53 -30.15 13.28
C LYS A 18 1.77 -29.19 12.12
N LEU A 19 1.19 -29.49 10.96
CA LEU A 19 1.28 -28.60 9.80
C LEU A 19 0.52 -27.30 10.05
N TYR A 20 -0.66 -27.36 10.67
CA TYR A 20 -1.37 -26.16 11.12
C TYR A 20 -0.50 -25.31 12.06
N GLU A 21 0.08 -25.92 13.09
CA GLU A 21 0.95 -25.22 14.05
C GLU A 21 2.18 -24.58 13.38
N ALA A 22 2.69 -25.20 12.32
CA ALA A 22 3.79 -24.65 11.56
C ALA A 22 3.39 -23.45 10.69
N TYR A 23 2.14 -23.41 10.20
CA TYR A 23 1.68 -22.40 9.27
C TYR A 23 0.87 -21.26 9.90
N ASN A 24 0.29 -21.43 11.09
CA ASN A 24 -0.71 -20.55 11.69
C ASN A 24 -0.31 -19.06 11.77
N SER A 25 0.98 -18.77 11.93
CA SER A 25 1.54 -17.41 11.95
C SER A 25 2.49 -17.12 10.79
N TYR A 26 2.61 -18.04 9.82
CA TYR A 26 3.53 -17.94 8.70
C TYR A 26 2.82 -17.73 7.36
N CYS A 27 1.75 -18.47 7.09
CA CYS A 27 1.01 -18.37 5.82
C CYS A 27 -0.46 -18.70 6.04
N TYR A 28 -1.33 -17.73 5.85
CA TYR A 28 -2.77 -17.84 6.10
C TYR A 28 -3.44 -18.95 5.28
N ASP A 29 -3.20 -18.99 3.97
CA ASP A 29 -3.85 -19.99 3.09
C ASP A 29 -3.53 -21.42 3.49
N SER A 30 -2.27 -21.66 3.86
CA SER A 30 -1.85 -22.98 4.35
C SER A 30 -2.42 -23.28 5.73
N ALA A 31 -2.43 -22.31 6.64
CA ALA A 31 -3.06 -22.45 7.95
C ALA A 31 -4.55 -22.78 7.82
N TYR A 32 -5.25 -22.08 6.97
CA TYR A 32 -6.66 -22.31 6.66
C TYR A 32 -6.89 -23.72 6.09
N HIS A 33 -6.08 -24.13 5.11
CA HIS A 33 -6.16 -25.47 4.53
C HIS A 33 -6.01 -26.57 5.59
N TYR A 34 -5.02 -26.45 6.47
CA TYR A 34 -4.78 -27.46 7.51
C TYR A 34 -5.80 -27.36 8.67
N ALA A 35 -6.33 -26.19 8.98
CA ALA A 35 -7.45 -26.05 9.91
C ALA A 35 -8.71 -26.77 9.38
N GLN A 36 -9.01 -26.63 8.10
CA GLN A 36 -10.08 -27.40 7.45
C GLN A 36 -9.83 -28.91 7.49
N ALA A 37 -8.60 -29.34 7.22
CA ALA A 37 -8.24 -30.74 7.31
C ALA A 37 -8.42 -31.28 8.75
N CYS A 38 -8.09 -30.47 9.78
CA CYS A 38 -8.35 -30.83 11.18
C CYS A 38 -9.87 -30.98 11.46
N ILE A 39 -10.72 -30.11 10.92
CA ILE A 39 -12.16 -30.22 11.04
C ILE A 39 -12.67 -31.54 10.39
N LEU A 40 -12.29 -31.78 9.14
CA LEU A 40 -12.70 -32.98 8.41
C LEU A 40 -12.29 -34.29 9.09
N LEU A 41 -11.12 -34.27 9.73
CA LEU A 41 -10.67 -35.42 10.52
C LEU A 41 -11.41 -35.57 11.84
N SER A 42 -11.68 -34.46 12.53
CA SER A 42 -12.38 -34.45 13.79
C SER A 42 -13.85 -34.85 13.64
N ASP A 43 -14.50 -34.52 12.52
CA ASP A 43 -15.88 -34.88 12.24
C ASP A 43 -16.10 -36.40 12.11
N LYS A 44 -15.04 -37.15 11.76
CA LYS A 44 -15.03 -38.62 11.72
C LYS A 44 -14.84 -39.27 13.11
N SER A 45 -14.59 -38.47 14.13
CA SER A 45 -14.36 -38.89 15.52
C SER A 45 -15.53 -38.45 16.37
N ASP A 46 -15.91 -39.25 17.38
CA ASP A 46 -16.87 -38.86 18.40
C ASP A 46 -16.26 -38.04 19.55
N ASP A 47 -14.96 -37.74 19.46
CA ASP A 47 -14.22 -36.99 20.46
C ASP A 47 -14.54 -35.48 20.35
N CYS A 48 -15.33 -34.99 21.30
CA CYS A 48 -15.73 -33.58 21.38
C CYS A 48 -14.53 -32.63 21.54
N ASN A 49 -13.44 -33.06 22.21
CA ASN A 49 -12.23 -32.27 22.35
C ASN A 49 -11.55 -32.03 20.99
N LYS A 50 -11.43 -33.09 20.15
CA LYS A 50 -10.85 -32.95 18.80
C LYS A 50 -11.69 -32.04 17.94
N LYS A 51 -13.03 -32.15 17.99
CA LYS A 51 -13.92 -31.27 17.22
C LYS A 51 -13.77 -29.81 17.62
N ASN A 52 -13.75 -29.55 18.91
CA ASN A 52 -13.63 -28.17 19.40
C ASN A 52 -12.21 -27.62 19.24
N ASP A 53 -11.15 -28.41 19.36
CA ASP A 53 -9.79 -27.99 19.04
C ASP A 53 -9.64 -27.59 17.57
N ALA A 54 -10.20 -28.37 16.65
CA ALA A 54 -10.19 -28.01 15.22
C ALA A 54 -10.97 -26.72 14.94
N ARG A 55 -12.12 -26.52 15.62
CA ARG A 55 -12.89 -25.27 15.50
C ARG A 55 -12.14 -24.07 16.09
N LEU A 56 -11.46 -24.23 17.22
CA LEU A 56 -10.62 -23.15 17.77
C LEU A 56 -9.47 -22.78 16.82
N LYS A 57 -8.83 -23.76 16.21
CA LYS A 57 -7.80 -23.52 15.17
C LYS A 57 -8.37 -22.73 13.98
N MET A 58 -9.56 -23.09 13.51
CA MET A 58 -10.25 -22.36 12.44
C MET A 58 -10.62 -20.94 12.86
N ALA A 59 -11.18 -20.76 14.06
CA ALA A 59 -11.54 -19.44 14.59
C ALA A 59 -10.30 -18.52 14.71
N TYR A 60 -9.19 -19.05 15.21
CA TYR A 60 -7.92 -18.32 15.27
C TYR A 60 -7.42 -17.95 13.87
N THR A 61 -7.52 -18.86 12.91
CA THR A 61 -7.12 -18.59 11.52
C THR A 61 -7.94 -17.45 10.92
N TYR A 62 -9.27 -17.45 11.10
CA TYR A 62 -10.11 -16.35 10.66
C TYR A 62 -9.75 -15.03 11.35
N LEU A 63 -9.50 -15.08 12.65
CA LEU A 63 -9.12 -13.90 13.44
C LEU A 63 -7.80 -13.29 12.92
N SER A 64 -6.78 -14.11 12.73
CA SER A 64 -5.47 -13.66 12.22
C SER A 64 -5.54 -13.10 10.79
N GLY A 65 -6.50 -13.59 9.99
CA GLY A 65 -6.82 -13.06 8.65
C GLY A 65 -7.68 -11.79 8.66
N GLY A 66 -8.18 -11.34 9.82
CA GLY A 66 -9.10 -10.19 9.95
C GLY A 66 -10.54 -10.51 9.53
N LEU A 67 -10.91 -11.77 9.53
CA LEU A 67 -12.26 -12.26 9.22
C LEU A 67 -13.04 -12.44 10.54
N PHE A 68 -13.35 -11.31 11.18
CA PHE A 68 -13.89 -11.28 12.55
C PHE A 68 -15.27 -11.93 12.66
N GLN A 69 -16.14 -11.75 11.66
CA GLN A 69 -17.49 -12.34 11.65
C GLN A 69 -17.45 -13.86 11.52
N GLU A 70 -16.57 -14.36 10.67
CA GLU A 70 -16.34 -15.79 10.47
C GLU A 70 -15.75 -16.42 11.74
N ALA A 71 -14.78 -15.75 12.35
CA ALA A 71 -14.23 -16.19 13.65
C ALA A 71 -15.30 -16.27 14.72
N GLU A 72 -16.15 -15.26 14.83
CA GLU A 72 -17.27 -15.23 15.78
C GLU A 72 -18.29 -16.33 15.50
N SER A 73 -18.65 -16.54 14.23
CA SER A 73 -19.57 -17.59 13.81
C SER A 73 -19.07 -18.98 14.21
N VAL A 74 -17.79 -19.27 13.99
CA VAL A 74 -17.18 -20.54 14.40
C VAL A 74 -17.19 -20.68 15.92
N LEU A 75 -16.83 -19.64 16.66
CA LEU A 75 -16.83 -19.63 18.12
C LEU A 75 -18.25 -19.84 18.71
N ASN A 76 -19.28 -19.26 18.08
CA ASN A 76 -20.68 -19.47 18.47
C ASN A 76 -21.14 -20.92 18.29
N GLY A 77 -20.51 -21.66 17.38
CA GLY A 77 -20.83 -23.08 17.14
C GLY A 77 -20.09 -24.05 18.08
N ILE A 78 -19.26 -23.58 19.00
CA ILE A 78 -18.50 -24.44 19.93
C ILE A 78 -19.40 -24.78 21.14
N ASP A 79 -19.60 -26.09 21.37
CA ASP A 79 -20.22 -26.59 22.58
C ASP A 79 -19.15 -26.98 23.59
N LEU A 80 -19.19 -26.35 24.76
CA LEU A 80 -18.21 -26.58 25.83
C LEU A 80 -18.54 -27.75 26.74
N GLN A 81 -19.70 -28.44 26.57
CA GLN A 81 -20.06 -29.58 27.40
C GLN A 81 -19.10 -30.75 27.18
N GLY A 82 -18.56 -31.30 28.25
CA GLY A 82 -17.63 -32.44 28.20
C GLY A 82 -16.24 -32.14 27.64
N VAL A 83 -15.91 -30.87 27.44
CA VAL A 83 -14.62 -30.40 26.92
C VAL A 83 -13.60 -30.23 28.06
N ASN A 84 -12.32 -30.51 27.84
CA ASN A 84 -11.29 -30.35 28.86
C ASN A 84 -10.98 -28.86 29.16
N SER A 85 -10.39 -28.60 30.34
CA SER A 85 -10.08 -27.24 30.81
C SER A 85 -9.16 -26.46 29.87
N TYR A 86 -8.24 -27.12 29.16
CA TYR A 86 -7.33 -26.49 28.21
C TYR A 86 -8.08 -25.85 27.04
N LEU A 87 -9.04 -26.55 26.47
CA LEU A 87 -9.87 -26.04 25.37
C LEU A 87 -10.88 -24.99 25.87
N HIS A 88 -11.43 -25.14 27.07
CA HIS A 88 -12.25 -24.08 27.70
C HIS A 88 -11.46 -22.77 27.82
N LYS A 89 -10.23 -22.84 28.35
CA LYS A 89 -9.33 -21.68 28.44
C LYS A 89 -9.08 -21.09 27.05
N GLY A 90 -8.74 -21.93 26.07
CA GLY A 90 -8.49 -21.50 24.68
C GLY A 90 -9.70 -20.76 24.08
N TYR A 91 -10.90 -21.29 24.30
CA TYR A 91 -12.14 -20.66 23.85
C TYR A 91 -12.34 -19.27 24.47
N TYR A 92 -12.25 -19.13 25.79
CA TYR A 92 -12.45 -17.86 26.47
C TYR A 92 -11.36 -16.85 26.11
N SER A 93 -10.11 -17.29 26.01
CA SER A 93 -9.00 -16.43 25.57
C SER A 93 -9.23 -15.90 24.17
N LEU A 94 -9.67 -16.75 23.23
CA LEU A 94 -9.92 -16.37 21.86
C LEU A 94 -11.15 -15.44 21.69
N ARG A 95 -12.19 -15.64 22.54
CA ARG A 95 -13.30 -14.70 22.63
C ARG A 95 -12.87 -13.32 23.11
N GLY A 96 -12.03 -13.27 24.14
CA GLY A 96 -11.45 -12.01 24.61
C GLY A 96 -10.59 -11.33 23.55
N GLN A 97 -9.76 -12.09 22.84
CA GLN A 97 -8.92 -11.57 21.78
C GLN A 97 -9.74 -11.06 20.59
N LEU A 98 -10.79 -11.76 20.20
CA LEU A 98 -11.69 -11.30 19.12
C LEU A 98 -12.28 -9.93 19.45
N LEU A 99 -12.79 -9.74 20.68
CA LEU A 99 -13.34 -8.46 21.11
C LEU A 99 -12.27 -7.34 21.15
N TYR A 100 -11.06 -7.69 21.58
CA TYR A 100 -9.92 -6.77 21.57
C TYR A 100 -9.57 -6.32 20.16
N ASP A 101 -9.42 -7.26 19.22
CA ASP A 101 -9.02 -6.96 17.83
C ASP A 101 -10.10 -6.18 17.08
N VAL A 102 -11.38 -6.51 17.30
CA VAL A 102 -12.54 -5.76 16.77
C VAL A 102 -12.55 -4.33 17.28
N ALA A 103 -12.42 -4.14 18.61
CA ALA A 103 -12.43 -2.81 19.22
C ALA A 103 -11.28 -1.95 18.71
N ARG A 104 -10.08 -2.52 18.57
CA ARG A 104 -8.92 -1.84 17.96
C ARG A 104 -9.16 -1.47 16.49
N TYR A 105 -9.67 -2.40 15.72
CA TYR A 105 -9.95 -2.14 14.28
C TYR A 105 -11.00 -1.04 14.10
N GLN A 106 -12.03 -1.04 14.96
CA GLN A 106 -13.10 -0.03 14.94
C GLN A 106 -12.75 1.27 15.68
N GLN A 107 -11.60 1.31 16.37
CA GLN A 107 -11.18 2.43 17.24
C GLN A 107 -12.24 2.76 18.29
N THR A 108 -12.86 1.72 18.87
CA THR A 108 -13.89 1.83 19.93
C THR A 108 -13.35 1.40 21.28
N PRO A 109 -13.96 1.84 22.40
CA PRO A 109 -13.62 1.34 23.74
C PRO A 109 -13.77 -0.18 23.84
N TYR A 110 -12.95 -0.81 24.67
CA TYR A 110 -13.02 -2.24 24.91
C TYR A 110 -14.37 -2.64 25.55
N PRO A 111 -15.09 -3.65 24.98
CA PRO A 111 -16.36 -4.09 25.53
C PRO A 111 -16.19 -4.74 26.91
N SER A 112 -17.15 -4.54 27.81
CA SER A 112 -17.14 -5.16 29.17
C SER A 112 -17.12 -6.69 29.13
N GLN A 113 -17.66 -7.31 28.09
CA GLN A 113 -17.62 -8.76 27.90
C GLN A 113 -16.18 -9.30 27.71
N MET A 114 -15.25 -8.48 27.19
CA MET A 114 -13.84 -8.85 27.07
C MET A 114 -13.24 -9.23 28.43
N HIS A 115 -13.49 -8.40 29.45
CA HIS A 115 -13.08 -8.67 30.83
C HIS A 115 -13.63 -10.01 31.33
N GLN A 116 -14.94 -10.25 31.15
CA GLN A 116 -15.60 -11.49 31.61
C GLN A 116 -14.99 -12.74 30.99
N TYR A 117 -14.68 -12.71 29.67
CA TYR A 117 -14.06 -13.85 29.04
C TYR A 117 -12.64 -14.13 29.56
N TYR A 118 -11.85 -13.11 29.81
CA TYR A 118 -10.53 -13.33 30.40
C TYR A 118 -10.58 -13.78 31.86
N GLU A 119 -11.59 -13.35 32.66
CA GLU A 119 -11.81 -13.90 34.00
C GLU A 119 -12.16 -15.38 33.96
N GLN A 120 -13.04 -15.79 33.05
CA GLN A 120 -13.35 -17.20 32.85
C GLN A 120 -12.13 -18.00 32.42
N ALA A 121 -11.28 -17.46 31.53
CA ALA A 121 -10.00 -18.08 31.14
C ALA A 121 -9.07 -18.22 32.35
N LEU A 122 -8.98 -17.19 33.21
CA LEU A 122 -8.08 -17.20 34.38
C LEU A 122 -8.43 -18.28 35.40
N GLN A 123 -9.75 -18.55 35.61
CA GLN A 123 -10.18 -19.62 36.51
C GLN A 123 -9.70 -21.02 36.10
N LEU A 124 -9.32 -21.18 34.83
CA LEU A 124 -8.85 -22.43 34.25
C LEU A 124 -7.32 -22.54 34.15
N VAL A 125 -6.60 -21.46 34.51
CA VAL A 125 -5.14 -21.40 34.46
C VAL A 125 -4.57 -21.63 35.86
N SER A 126 -3.66 -22.59 36.00
CA SER A 126 -2.90 -22.77 37.22
C SER A 126 -1.87 -21.63 37.41
N PRO A 127 -1.66 -21.11 38.63
CA PRO A 127 -0.55 -20.19 38.90
C PRO A 127 0.84 -20.76 38.54
N SER A 128 0.97 -22.08 38.48
CA SER A 128 2.20 -22.76 38.02
C SER A 128 2.44 -22.55 36.51
N ASP A 129 1.39 -22.29 35.73
CA ASP A 129 1.49 -21.97 34.31
C ASP A 129 1.79 -20.49 34.13
N SER A 130 2.96 -20.07 34.58
CA SER A 130 3.33 -18.68 34.82
C SER A 130 3.12 -17.76 33.62
N ILE A 131 3.39 -18.21 32.39
CA ILE A 131 3.21 -17.41 31.18
C ILE A 131 1.73 -17.11 30.95
N ASP A 132 0.92 -18.16 30.90
CA ASP A 132 -0.53 -18.06 30.64
C ASP A 132 -1.25 -17.31 31.77
N TYR A 133 -0.88 -17.55 33.02
CA TYR A 133 -1.43 -16.88 34.17
C TYR A 133 -1.19 -15.36 34.10
N TRP A 134 0.06 -14.94 33.97
CA TRP A 134 0.41 -13.54 33.94
C TRP A 134 -0.11 -12.82 32.69
N SER A 135 -0.09 -13.50 31.53
CA SER A 135 -0.66 -12.95 30.29
C SER A 135 -2.18 -12.72 30.43
N THR A 136 -2.92 -13.67 31.02
CA THR A 136 -4.36 -13.54 31.22
C THR A 136 -4.68 -12.45 32.24
N MET A 137 -3.93 -12.38 33.35
CA MET A 137 -4.05 -11.29 34.35
C MET A 137 -3.80 -9.91 33.70
N ALA A 138 -2.82 -9.82 32.82
CA ALA A 138 -2.53 -8.59 32.10
C ALA A 138 -3.69 -8.17 31.19
N GLN A 139 -4.29 -9.13 30.47
CA GLN A 139 -5.46 -8.86 29.61
C GLN A 139 -6.68 -8.38 30.41
N ILE A 140 -6.89 -8.94 31.63
CA ILE A 140 -7.92 -8.46 32.55
C ILE A 140 -7.64 -7.02 32.98
N ALA A 141 -6.40 -6.73 33.35
CA ALA A 141 -6.00 -5.38 33.76
C ALA A 141 -6.18 -4.37 32.62
N ARG A 142 -5.78 -4.73 31.39
CA ARG A 142 -6.00 -3.96 30.15
C ARG A 142 -7.48 -3.69 29.91
N ALA A 143 -8.32 -4.72 29.98
CA ALA A 143 -9.77 -4.59 29.78
C ALA A 143 -10.42 -3.64 30.79
N ASN A 144 -9.82 -3.47 31.97
CA ASN A 144 -10.25 -2.55 33.02
C ASN A 144 -9.57 -1.16 32.94
N GLY A 145 -8.74 -0.90 31.93
CA GLY A 145 -8.00 0.35 31.80
C GLY A 145 -6.91 0.54 32.88
N GLN A 146 -6.47 -0.55 33.53
CA GLN A 146 -5.44 -0.55 34.57
C GLN A 146 -4.05 -0.75 33.95
N HIS A 147 -3.57 0.22 33.16
CA HIS A 147 -2.35 0.11 32.37
C HIS A 147 -1.11 -0.27 33.19
N ASP A 148 -0.87 0.35 34.36
CA ASP A 148 0.30 0.04 35.20
C ASP A 148 0.28 -1.42 35.68
N LYS A 149 -0.89 -1.93 36.03
CA LYS A 149 -1.06 -3.33 36.41
C LYS A 149 -0.89 -4.26 35.22
N ALA A 150 -1.38 -3.88 34.05
CA ALA A 150 -1.19 -4.64 32.82
C ALA A 150 0.29 -4.74 32.47
N ILE A 151 1.03 -3.63 32.52
CA ILE A 151 2.48 -3.59 32.32
C ILE A 151 3.19 -4.54 33.30
N SER A 152 2.92 -4.40 34.60
CA SER A 152 3.54 -5.29 35.61
C SER A 152 3.28 -6.77 35.36
N CYS A 153 2.06 -7.13 34.95
CA CYS A 153 1.69 -8.50 34.63
C CYS A 153 2.38 -8.98 33.33
N PHE A 154 2.44 -8.15 32.28
CA PHE A 154 3.16 -8.52 31.04
C PHE A 154 4.66 -8.66 31.28
N GLU A 155 5.28 -7.88 32.16
CA GLU A 155 6.67 -8.08 32.57
C GLU A 155 6.88 -9.43 33.27
N GLN A 156 5.96 -9.87 34.10
CA GLN A 156 6.01 -11.20 34.71
C GLN A 156 5.87 -12.30 33.66
N ALA A 157 4.94 -12.14 32.70
CA ALA A 157 4.78 -13.06 31.58
C ALA A 157 6.07 -13.13 30.73
N LEU A 158 6.71 -11.98 30.48
CA LEU A 158 7.98 -11.91 29.76
C LEU A 158 9.09 -12.64 30.51
N ARG A 159 9.19 -12.46 31.84
CA ARG A 159 10.18 -13.17 32.67
C ARG A 159 9.94 -14.69 32.66
N ALA A 160 8.68 -15.10 32.76
CA ALA A 160 8.30 -16.51 32.71
C ALA A 160 8.56 -17.14 31.34
N GLY A 161 8.36 -16.38 30.27
CA GLY A 161 8.56 -16.83 28.87
C GLY A 161 9.98 -16.64 28.34
N ARG A 162 10.94 -16.26 29.19
CA ARG A 162 12.31 -15.97 28.78
C ARG A 162 12.97 -17.17 28.07
N GLY A 163 13.50 -16.94 26.89
CA GLY A 163 14.10 -17.97 26.03
C GLY A 163 13.11 -18.64 25.07
N ILE A 164 11.81 -18.31 25.15
CA ILE A 164 10.79 -18.75 24.21
C ILE A 164 10.46 -17.56 23.29
N ALA A 165 11.13 -17.48 22.15
CA ALA A 165 11.12 -16.30 21.28
C ALA A 165 9.69 -15.86 20.90
N ARG A 166 8.75 -16.78 20.62
CA ARG A 166 7.35 -16.42 20.34
C ARG A 166 6.63 -15.81 21.55
N SER A 167 6.87 -16.33 22.77
CA SER A 167 6.30 -15.77 23.99
C SER A 167 6.86 -14.38 24.30
N GLU A 168 8.16 -14.20 24.08
CA GLU A 168 8.80 -12.90 24.23
C GLU A 168 8.24 -11.88 23.22
N ALA A 169 8.05 -12.26 21.96
CA ALA A 169 7.45 -11.39 20.93
C ALA A 169 6.07 -10.89 21.35
N ILE A 170 5.20 -11.79 21.80
CA ILE A 170 3.85 -11.45 22.27
C ILE A 170 3.89 -10.53 23.48
N SER A 171 4.75 -10.83 24.47
CA SER A 171 4.89 -10.01 25.68
C SER A 171 5.44 -8.62 25.38
N PHE A 172 6.46 -8.52 24.53
CA PHE A 172 7.01 -7.23 24.07
C PHE A 172 5.97 -6.41 23.30
N SER A 173 5.22 -7.02 22.38
CA SER A 173 4.17 -6.33 21.63
C SER A 173 3.07 -5.82 22.55
N SER A 174 2.71 -6.61 23.58
CA SER A 174 1.70 -6.23 24.58
C SER A 174 2.17 -5.11 25.48
N LEU A 175 3.42 -5.13 25.96
CA LEU A 175 4.03 -4.05 26.72
C LEU A 175 4.10 -2.76 25.89
N ALA A 176 4.52 -2.86 24.65
CA ALA A 176 4.58 -1.72 23.75
C ALA A 176 3.22 -1.04 23.59
N GLN A 177 2.15 -1.83 23.45
CA GLN A 177 0.78 -1.33 23.36
C GLN A 177 0.35 -0.56 24.63
N GLU A 178 0.66 -1.09 25.83
CA GLU A 178 0.32 -0.40 27.08
C GLU A 178 1.04 0.94 27.23
N TYR A 179 2.35 0.98 26.92
CA TYR A 179 3.12 2.23 26.94
C TYR A 179 2.60 3.24 25.91
N PHE A 180 2.18 2.74 24.74
CA PHE A 180 1.57 3.60 23.72
C PHE A 180 0.25 4.22 24.19
N GLU A 181 -0.61 3.45 24.84
CA GLU A 181 -1.89 3.93 25.39
C GLU A 181 -1.69 4.92 26.56
N GLN A 182 -0.58 4.80 27.30
CA GLN A 182 -0.16 5.79 28.30
C GLN A 182 0.50 7.04 27.68
N GLY A 183 0.77 7.06 26.37
CA GLY A 183 1.43 8.17 25.69
C GLY A 183 2.96 8.11 25.73
N ASP A 184 3.58 7.08 26.30
CA ASP A 184 5.02 6.88 26.29
C ASP A 184 5.48 6.23 24.97
N SER A 185 5.54 7.05 23.92
CA SER A 185 5.94 6.61 22.59
C SER A 185 7.38 6.09 22.54
N ALA A 186 8.27 6.51 23.46
CA ALA A 186 9.65 6.06 23.46
C ALA A 186 9.77 4.62 23.96
N GLN A 187 9.13 4.27 25.06
CA GLN A 187 9.05 2.90 25.58
C GLN A 187 8.26 2.01 24.62
N ALA A 188 7.16 2.50 24.08
CA ALA A 188 6.37 1.78 23.08
C ALA A 188 7.25 1.38 21.89
N LEU A 189 8.00 2.32 21.31
CA LEU A 189 8.90 2.05 20.19
C LEU A 189 9.98 1.03 20.58
N HIS A 190 10.60 1.19 21.76
CA HIS A 190 11.59 0.24 22.25
C HIS A 190 11.07 -1.19 22.25
N TYR A 191 9.91 -1.41 22.88
CA TYR A 191 9.33 -2.74 23.01
C TYR A 191 8.79 -3.28 21.68
N TRP A 192 8.21 -2.45 20.80
CA TRP A 192 7.81 -2.92 19.46
C TRP A 192 9.00 -3.32 18.59
N ILE A 193 10.15 -2.65 18.71
CA ILE A 193 11.38 -3.08 18.03
C ILE A 193 11.81 -4.46 18.53
N GLN A 194 11.78 -4.69 19.85
CA GLN A 194 12.10 -6.01 20.42
C GLN A 194 11.13 -7.08 19.93
N ALA A 195 9.82 -6.78 19.89
CA ALA A 195 8.81 -7.68 19.36
C ALA A 195 9.06 -8.02 17.89
N ALA A 196 9.34 -7.02 17.03
CA ALA A 196 9.62 -7.21 15.63
C ALA A 196 10.88 -8.07 15.38
N ILE A 197 11.92 -7.90 16.19
CA ILE A 197 13.12 -8.74 16.12
C ILE A 197 12.76 -10.20 16.42
N ARG A 198 11.99 -10.45 17.48
CA ARG A 198 11.56 -11.81 17.84
C ARG A 198 10.63 -12.44 16.81
N ASP A 199 9.72 -11.65 16.21
CA ASP A 199 8.85 -12.10 15.13
C ASP A 199 9.67 -12.53 13.91
N LEU A 200 10.70 -11.78 13.52
CA LEU A 200 11.63 -12.14 12.45
C LEU A 200 12.38 -13.45 12.77
N GLU A 201 12.90 -13.61 14.00
CA GLU A 201 13.57 -14.83 14.45
C GLU A 201 12.66 -16.06 14.39
N CYS A 202 11.38 -15.90 14.69
CA CYS A 202 10.36 -16.96 14.62
C CYS A 202 9.74 -17.14 13.23
N SER A 203 10.12 -16.33 12.26
CA SER A 203 9.49 -16.29 10.92
C SER A 203 7.98 -16.05 11.00
N VAL A 204 7.55 -15.15 11.89
CA VAL A 204 6.15 -14.72 12.01
C VAL A 204 5.86 -13.68 10.94
N LYS A 205 4.76 -13.85 10.21
CA LYS A 205 4.33 -12.99 9.11
C LYS A 205 2.99 -12.26 9.38
N GLU A 206 2.48 -12.34 10.62
CA GLU A 206 1.26 -11.64 11.06
C GLU A 206 1.43 -10.13 11.22
N VAL A 207 2.64 -9.62 11.30
CA VAL A 207 3.12 -8.22 11.09
C VAL A 207 2.50 -7.13 11.96
N THR A 208 2.26 -7.33 13.23
CA THR A 208 1.76 -6.23 14.07
C THR A 208 2.89 -5.30 14.54
N ALA A 209 3.99 -5.87 15.02
CA ALA A 209 5.06 -5.09 15.65
C ALA A 209 5.80 -4.17 14.67
N MET A 210 6.19 -4.69 13.49
CA MET A 210 6.91 -3.90 12.48
C MET A 210 6.08 -2.73 11.94
N GLN A 211 4.76 -2.91 11.79
CA GLN A 211 3.83 -1.87 11.39
C GLN A 211 3.78 -0.72 12.43
N GLN A 212 3.70 -1.06 13.73
CA GLN A 212 3.67 -0.07 14.80
C GLN A 212 5.02 0.67 14.93
N VAL A 213 6.13 -0.04 14.73
CA VAL A 213 7.47 0.59 14.62
C VAL A 213 7.47 1.63 13.51
N ALA A 214 6.96 1.28 12.32
CA ALA A 214 6.89 2.20 11.19
C ALA A 214 6.01 3.43 11.49
N TYR A 215 4.84 3.22 12.11
CA TYR A 215 3.95 4.29 12.51
C TYR A 215 4.61 5.30 13.47
N LEU A 216 5.24 4.80 14.54
CA LEU A 216 5.92 5.67 15.49
C LEU A 216 7.13 6.39 14.90
N LEU A 217 7.93 5.70 14.10
CA LEU A 217 9.06 6.32 13.41
C LEU A 217 8.61 7.43 12.45
N PHE A 218 7.49 7.21 11.75
CA PHE A 218 6.87 8.25 10.93
C PHE A 218 6.43 9.45 11.76
N ALA A 219 5.70 9.22 12.86
CA ALA A 219 5.26 10.26 13.78
C ALA A 219 6.43 11.05 14.40
N MET A 220 7.58 10.40 14.61
CA MET A 220 8.82 11.02 15.09
C MET A 220 9.65 11.70 14.00
N GLY A 221 9.18 11.75 12.75
CA GLY A 221 9.89 12.36 11.62
C GLY A 221 11.07 11.54 11.07
N ARG A 222 11.18 10.26 11.43
CA ARG A 222 12.25 9.35 10.95
C ARG A 222 11.79 8.61 9.69
N TYR A 223 11.47 9.37 8.66
CA TYR A 223 10.77 8.90 7.46
C TYR A 223 11.50 7.80 6.70
N ASP A 224 12.85 7.88 6.58
CA ASP A 224 13.64 6.88 5.84
C ASP A 224 13.59 5.49 6.48
N ILE A 225 13.58 5.44 7.82
CA ILE A 225 13.50 4.18 8.55
C ILE A 225 12.05 3.69 8.57
N ALA A 226 11.10 4.62 8.72
CA ALA A 226 9.66 4.32 8.66
C ALA A 226 9.27 3.70 7.31
N ASP A 227 9.78 4.23 6.19
CA ASP A 227 9.54 3.69 4.86
C ASP A 227 10.01 2.24 4.72
N ARG A 228 11.24 1.95 5.17
CA ARG A 228 11.77 0.58 5.13
C ARG A 228 10.97 -0.38 6.01
N ALA A 229 10.57 0.07 7.19
CA ALA A 229 9.78 -0.75 8.12
C ALA A 229 8.37 -1.02 7.57
N ILE A 230 7.70 -0.01 7.00
CA ILE A 230 6.34 -0.18 6.47
C ILE A 230 6.32 -1.03 5.20
N ARG A 231 7.32 -0.91 4.31
CA ARG A 231 7.43 -1.78 3.13
C ARG A 231 7.67 -3.22 3.52
N SER A 232 8.54 -3.48 4.50
CA SER A 232 8.74 -4.83 5.04
C SER A 232 7.44 -5.38 5.65
N ALA A 233 6.70 -4.56 6.40
CA ALA A 233 5.40 -4.92 6.94
C ALA A 233 4.36 -5.19 5.83
N TYR A 234 4.38 -4.41 4.76
CA TYR A 234 3.48 -4.60 3.62
C TYR A 234 3.76 -5.93 2.90
N ASP A 235 5.02 -6.23 2.63
CA ASP A 235 5.43 -7.48 1.97
C ASP A 235 5.01 -8.70 2.81
N ASP A 236 5.21 -8.63 4.12
CA ASP A 236 4.81 -9.69 5.04
C ASP A 236 3.29 -9.82 5.14
N ALA A 237 2.54 -8.72 5.22
CA ALA A 237 1.08 -8.73 5.24
C ALA A 237 0.50 -9.26 3.91
N GLN A 238 1.14 -8.96 2.79
CA GLN A 238 0.77 -9.48 1.48
C GLN A 238 1.05 -10.99 1.39
N PHE A 239 2.19 -11.44 1.88
CA PHE A 239 2.56 -12.85 1.91
C PHE A 239 1.63 -13.66 2.81
N PHE A 240 1.31 -13.13 4.00
CA PHE A 240 0.42 -13.78 4.97
C PHE A 240 -1.04 -13.75 4.53
N HIS A 241 -1.44 -12.83 3.64
CA HIS A 241 -2.83 -12.54 3.24
C HIS A 241 -3.70 -11.98 4.38
N ALA A 242 -3.09 -11.26 5.34
CA ALA A 242 -3.81 -10.56 6.41
C ALA A 242 -4.51 -9.29 5.86
N ARG A 243 -5.76 -9.42 5.44
CA ARG A 243 -6.53 -8.34 4.75
C ARG A 243 -6.63 -7.07 5.57
N HIS A 244 -6.95 -7.18 6.86
CA HIS A 244 -7.06 -6.03 7.74
C HIS A 244 -5.70 -5.33 7.92
N ARG A 245 -4.60 -6.08 7.96
CA ARG A 245 -3.23 -5.52 8.03
C ARG A 245 -2.82 -4.84 6.74
N GLN A 246 -3.20 -5.40 5.60
CA GLN A 246 -2.96 -4.75 4.30
C GLN A 246 -3.67 -3.40 4.21
N LEU A 247 -4.88 -3.27 4.76
CA LEU A 247 -5.61 -2.01 4.84
C LEU A 247 -4.91 -1.02 5.78
N GLU A 248 -4.57 -1.43 6.99
CA GLU A 248 -3.87 -0.59 7.98
C GLU A 248 -2.52 -0.08 7.44
N VAL A 249 -1.72 -0.96 6.82
CA VAL A 249 -0.45 -0.57 6.17
C VAL A 249 -0.71 0.33 4.96
N GLY A 250 -1.77 0.04 4.19
CA GLY A 250 -2.20 0.82 3.04
C GLY A 250 -2.61 2.25 3.38
N GLU A 251 -2.99 2.55 4.61
CA GLU A 251 -3.27 3.91 5.08
C GLU A 251 -1.99 4.72 5.33
N ILE A 252 -0.94 4.08 5.81
CA ILE A 252 0.32 4.75 6.19
C ILE A 252 1.22 4.96 4.97
N LEU A 253 1.31 3.99 4.07
CA LEU A 253 2.20 4.01 2.91
C LEU A 253 2.00 5.26 2.03
N PRO A 254 0.77 5.69 1.67
CA PRO A 254 0.55 6.91 0.91
C PRO A 254 0.98 8.20 1.64
N LEU A 255 0.97 8.20 2.97
CA LEU A 255 1.43 9.36 3.76
C LEU A 255 2.95 9.49 3.67
N ILE A 256 3.67 8.38 3.74
CA ILE A 256 5.13 8.34 3.58
C ILE A 256 5.50 8.73 2.15
N ASP A 257 4.84 8.14 1.14
CA ASP A 257 5.08 8.46 -0.27
C ASP A 257 4.82 9.94 -0.56
N ARG A 258 3.73 10.52 0.00
CA ARG A 258 3.43 11.95 -0.12
C ARG A 258 4.54 12.81 0.49
N HIS A 259 5.05 12.45 1.67
CA HIS A 259 6.12 13.19 2.31
C HIS A 259 7.42 13.13 1.49
N GLN A 260 7.78 11.97 0.95
CA GLN A 260 8.93 11.81 0.06
C GLN A 260 8.76 12.67 -1.20
N LEU A 261 7.56 12.64 -1.82
CA LEU A 261 7.26 13.48 -2.97
C LEU A 261 7.37 14.98 -2.65
N GLN A 262 6.90 15.41 -1.47
CA GLN A 262 7.05 16.79 -1.02
C GLN A 262 8.53 17.16 -0.84
N GLN A 263 9.32 16.33 -0.20
CA GLN A 263 10.77 16.56 -0.06
C GLN A 263 11.48 16.64 -1.42
N MET A 264 11.16 15.72 -2.34
CA MET A 264 11.69 15.76 -3.71
C MET A 264 11.27 17.04 -4.45
N GLN A 265 10.02 17.49 -4.27
CA GLN A 265 9.53 18.75 -4.85
C GLN A 265 10.27 19.96 -4.25
N GLU A 266 10.49 19.99 -2.94
CA GLU A 266 11.25 21.05 -2.27
C GLU A 266 12.72 21.06 -2.69
N GLN A 267 13.35 19.88 -2.81
CA GLN A 267 14.71 19.77 -3.34
C GLN A 267 14.78 20.25 -4.79
N ASN A 268 13.87 19.78 -5.64
CA ASN A 268 13.77 20.22 -7.02
C ASN A 268 13.51 21.73 -7.14
N LEU A 269 12.73 22.31 -6.21
CA LEU A 269 12.49 23.75 -6.14
C LEU A 269 13.77 24.50 -5.77
N LYS A 270 14.52 24.02 -4.75
CA LYS A 270 15.81 24.59 -4.34
C LYS A 270 16.84 24.51 -5.48
N GLU A 271 16.92 23.36 -6.15
CA GLU A 271 17.77 23.20 -7.33
C GLU A 271 17.37 24.15 -8.46
N ARG A 272 16.07 24.28 -8.74
CA ARG A 272 15.55 25.24 -9.73
C ARG A 272 15.91 26.69 -9.34
N ILE A 273 15.74 27.04 -8.07
CA ILE A 273 16.15 28.37 -7.60
C ILE A 273 17.67 28.56 -7.76
N LEU A 274 18.47 27.55 -7.45
CA LEU A 274 19.91 27.58 -7.65
C LEU A 274 20.27 27.74 -9.14
N TYR A 275 19.62 26.96 -10.03
CA TYR A 275 19.81 27.09 -11.49
C TYR A 275 19.39 28.46 -12.00
N ILE A 276 18.25 28.99 -11.52
CA ILE A 276 17.77 30.33 -11.85
C ILE A 276 18.78 31.39 -11.38
N CYS A 277 19.32 31.24 -10.15
CA CYS A 277 20.35 32.13 -9.61
C CYS A 277 21.65 32.06 -10.43
N ILE A 278 22.12 30.86 -10.80
CA ILE A 278 23.29 30.67 -11.64
C ILE A 278 23.06 31.30 -13.03
N VAL A 279 21.90 31.06 -13.63
CA VAL A 279 21.53 31.66 -14.93
C VAL A 279 21.44 33.19 -14.79
N ALA A 280 20.86 33.70 -13.71
CA ALA A 280 20.82 35.14 -13.44
C ALA A 280 22.22 35.76 -13.26
N ILE A 281 23.10 35.09 -12.51
CA ILE A 281 24.49 35.50 -12.32
C ILE A 281 25.26 35.47 -13.65
N LEU A 282 25.07 34.40 -14.45
CA LEU A 282 25.68 34.27 -15.78
C LEU A 282 25.11 35.32 -16.74
N LEU A 283 23.80 35.62 -16.65
CA LEU A 283 23.18 36.70 -17.43
C LEU A 283 23.68 38.09 -17.02
N ILE A 284 23.83 38.33 -15.72
CA ILE A 284 24.42 39.58 -15.18
C ILE A 284 25.89 39.68 -15.58
N GLY A 285 26.66 38.59 -15.43
CA GLY A 285 28.05 38.50 -15.85
C GLY A 285 28.24 38.68 -17.36
N SER A 286 27.36 38.03 -18.16
CA SER A 286 27.37 38.20 -19.62
C SER A 286 26.91 39.60 -20.00
N GLY A 287 25.95 40.19 -19.28
CA GLY A 287 25.52 41.58 -19.43
C GLY A 287 26.64 42.58 -19.19
N VAL A 288 27.38 42.37 -18.07
CA VAL A 288 28.56 43.19 -17.71
C VAL A 288 29.66 43.05 -18.78
N LEU A 289 29.90 41.81 -19.23
CA LEU A 289 30.86 41.52 -20.31
C LEU A 289 30.42 42.18 -21.64
N LEU A 290 29.14 42.14 -21.96
CA LEU A 290 28.53 42.81 -23.12
C LEU A 290 28.66 44.33 -23.06
N VAL A 291 28.43 44.89 -21.84
CA VAL A 291 28.62 46.34 -21.60
C VAL A 291 30.08 46.74 -21.73
N LEU A 292 31.01 45.96 -21.18
CA LEU A 292 32.44 46.16 -21.34
C LEU A 292 32.88 45.98 -22.82
N PHE A 293 32.37 44.97 -23.50
CA PHE A 293 32.61 44.73 -24.93
C PHE A 293 32.02 45.84 -25.79
N ARG A 294 30.80 46.34 -25.46
CA ARG A 294 30.19 47.50 -26.11
C ARG A 294 31.00 48.80 -25.90
N LYS A 295 31.53 48.98 -24.68
CA LYS A 295 32.39 50.15 -24.37
C LYS A 295 33.68 50.12 -25.15
N LEU A 296 34.18 48.93 -25.44
CA LEU A 296 35.36 48.68 -26.30
C LEU A 296 35.04 48.70 -27.81
N HIS A 297 33.87 48.23 -28.18
CA HIS A 297 33.46 48.05 -29.60
C HIS A 297 32.65 49.22 -30.12
N HIS A 298 32.16 50.15 -29.25
CA HIS A 298 31.37 51.30 -29.65
C HIS A 298 32.08 52.25 -30.62
N ARG A 299 33.34 52.03 -30.87
CA ARG A 299 34.11 52.79 -31.88
C ARG A 299 34.06 52.18 -33.26
N ASN A 300 33.57 50.90 -33.47
CA ASN A 300 33.76 50.27 -34.78
C ASN A 300 32.59 49.56 -35.45
N MET A 301 31.42 49.31 -34.84
CA MET A 301 30.38 48.55 -35.60
C MET A 301 28.93 48.79 -35.08
N LEU A 302 28.16 49.60 -35.73
CA LEU A 302 26.74 49.91 -35.47
C LEU A 302 25.74 49.05 -36.32
N LEU A 303 26.19 48.21 -37.23
CA LEU A 303 25.28 47.52 -38.19
C LEU A 303 25.13 46.02 -38.06
N VAL A 304 25.97 45.34 -37.28
CA VAL A 304 25.89 43.85 -37.13
C VAL A 304 25.01 43.44 -35.93
N ASP A 305 24.70 44.38 -35.06
CA ASP A 305 24.16 44.11 -33.70
C ASP A 305 22.62 43.84 -33.64
N ALA A 306 21.86 44.20 -34.70
CA ALA A 306 20.42 44.00 -34.69
C ALA A 306 19.96 42.60 -35.14
N GLN A 307 20.73 41.94 -35.97
CA GLN A 307 20.39 40.63 -36.52
C GLN A 307 20.73 39.47 -35.57
N GLU A 308 21.80 39.65 -34.75
CA GLU A 308 22.24 38.61 -33.81
C GLU A 308 21.30 38.52 -32.58
N ARG A 309 20.70 39.65 -32.18
CA ARG A 309 19.77 39.70 -31.03
C ARG A 309 18.47 38.91 -31.25
N ASN A 310 17.93 38.95 -32.48
CA ASN A 310 16.69 38.23 -32.80
C ASN A 310 16.89 36.71 -32.85
N ARG A 311 18.07 36.25 -33.20
CA ARG A 311 18.38 34.82 -33.32
C ARG A 311 18.52 34.14 -31.97
N LEU A 312 19.15 34.82 -30.98
CA LEU A 312 19.40 34.27 -29.67
C LEU A 312 18.10 34.15 -28.83
N THR A 313 17.18 35.11 -29.01
CA THR A 313 15.87 35.07 -28.31
C THR A 313 14.96 33.95 -28.82
N ASN A 314 14.96 33.69 -30.11
CA ASN A 314 14.15 32.61 -30.70
C ASN A 314 14.64 31.22 -30.27
N ILE A 315 15.97 31.01 -30.24
CA ILE A 315 16.56 29.73 -29.81
C ILE A 315 16.28 29.48 -28.33
N ALA A 316 16.35 30.53 -27.48
CA ALA A 316 16.05 30.37 -26.05
C ALA A 316 14.58 30.07 -25.80
N LEU A 317 13.67 30.61 -26.60
CA LEU A 317 12.23 30.35 -26.52
C LEU A 317 11.88 28.90 -26.95
N GLU A 318 12.48 28.42 -28.02
CA GLU A 318 12.31 27.03 -28.50
C GLU A 318 12.85 26.01 -27.50
N GLN A 319 14.02 26.26 -26.91
CA GLN A 319 14.62 25.38 -25.91
C GLN A 319 13.78 25.32 -24.63
N SER A 320 13.23 26.48 -24.18
CA SER A 320 12.33 26.53 -23.00
C SER A 320 11.03 25.75 -23.22
N ASN A 321 10.47 25.82 -24.41
CA ASN A 321 9.25 25.08 -24.76
C ASN A 321 9.50 23.57 -24.85
N HIS A 322 10.60 23.15 -25.45
CA HIS A 322 10.96 21.73 -25.54
C HIS A 322 11.20 21.08 -24.15
N LEU A 323 11.79 21.84 -23.21
CA LEU A 323 12.00 21.33 -21.85
C LEU A 323 10.67 21.12 -21.09
N LYS A 324 9.72 22.05 -21.27
CA LYS A 324 8.35 21.93 -20.69
C LYS A 324 7.61 20.71 -21.25
N GLU A 325 7.74 20.46 -22.55
CA GLU A 325 7.07 19.33 -23.22
C GLU A 325 7.63 17.97 -22.75
N THR A 326 8.96 17.87 -22.63
CA THR A 326 9.62 16.63 -22.17
C THR A 326 9.27 16.30 -20.71
N TYR A 327 9.17 17.32 -19.83
CA TYR A 327 8.79 17.13 -18.44
C TYR A 327 7.36 16.61 -18.28
N LEU A 328 6.43 17.18 -19.05
CA LEU A 328 5.02 16.77 -19.04
C LEU A 328 4.83 15.35 -19.55
N ALA A 329 5.54 14.98 -20.60
CA ALA A 329 5.50 13.62 -21.14
C ALA A 329 5.99 12.56 -20.12
N THR A 330 7.05 12.87 -19.38
CA THR A 330 7.61 11.97 -18.36
C THR A 330 6.66 11.79 -17.17
N MET A 331 6.01 12.87 -16.75
CA MET A 331 5.05 12.84 -15.64
C MET A 331 3.77 12.06 -15.97
N LEU A 332 3.28 12.22 -17.20
CA LEU A 332 2.12 11.47 -17.71
C LEU A 332 2.39 9.96 -17.83
N SER A 333 3.61 9.58 -18.20
CA SER A 333 4.03 8.18 -18.26
C SER A 333 4.06 7.53 -16.86
N ALA A 334 4.58 8.23 -15.86
CA ALA A 334 4.65 7.72 -14.49
C ALA A 334 3.25 7.52 -13.88
N GLU A 335 2.29 8.42 -14.14
CA GLU A 335 0.91 8.29 -13.64
C GLU A 335 0.15 7.14 -14.31
N ALA A 336 0.45 6.86 -15.57
CA ALA A 336 -0.13 5.72 -16.29
C ALA A 336 0.37 4.37 -15.76
N ASP A 337 1.62 4.27 -15.35
CA ASP A 337 2.18 3.07 -14.75
C ASP A 337 1.52 2.73 -13.42
N HIS A 338 1.25 3.75 -12.62
CA HIS A 338 0.54 3.61 -11.34
C HIS A 338 -0.89 3.09 -11.52
N THR A 339 -1.60 3.64 -12.51
CA THR A 339 -2.99 3.22 -12.85
C THR A 339 -3.04 1.76 -13.31
N LYS A 340 -2.09 1.33 -14.15
CA LYS A 340 -2.00 -0.08 -14.61
C LYS A 340 -1.67 -1.07 -13.50
N ALA A 341 -0.87 -0.65 -12.51
CA ALA A 341 -0.56 -1.51 -11.37
C ALA A 341 -1.81 -1.79 -10.54
N VAL A 342 -2.62 -0.78 -10.30
CA VAL A 342 -3.89 -0.91 -9.58
C VAL A 342 -4.90 -1.75 -10.36
N GLU A 343 -5.02 -1.56 -11.69
CA GLU A 343 -5.90 -2.40 -12.52
C GLU A 343 -5.49 -3.88 -12.53
N ARG A 344 -4.20 -4.18 -12.53
CA ARG A 344 -3.70 -5.56 -12.40
C ARG A 344 -4.09 -6.17 -11.05
N TYR A 345 -3.97 -5.37 -9.99
CA TYR A 345 -4.34 -5.80 -8.64
C TYR A 345 -5.84 -6.07 -8.53
N VAL A 346 -6.69 -5.17 -9.04
CA VAL A 346 -8.14 -5.36 -9.08
C VAL A 346 -8.52 -6.62 -9.85
N ARG A 347 -7.90 -6.86 -11.02
CA ARG A 347 -8.14 -8.09 -11.81
C ARG A 347 -7.72 -9.35 -11.07
N TYR A 348 -6.61 -9.29 -10.32
CA TYR A 348 -6.13 -10.40 -9.51
C TYR A 348 -7.10 -10.75 -8.39
N VAL A 349 -7.52 -9.74 -7.61
CA VAL A 349 -8.50 -9.90 -6.52
C VAL A 349 -9.84 -10.44 -7.06
N THR A 350 -10.29 -9.92 -8.20
CA THR A 350 -11.53 -10.38 -8.84
C THR A 350 -11.45 -11.84 -9.27
N ARG A 351 -10.30 -12.27 -9.79
CA ARG A 351 -10.07 -13.68 -10.17
C ARG A 351 -10.13 -14.58 -8.95
N CYS A 352 -9.38 -14.26 -7.89
CA CYS A 352 -9.35 -15.02 -6.64
C CYS A 352 -10.74 -15.11 -5.99
N ALA A 353 -11.53 -14.03 -6.06
CA ALA A 353 -12.89 -14.01 -5.56
C ALA A 353 -13.82 -14.94 -6.35
N ARG A 354 -13.74 -14.95 -7.69
CA ARG A 354 -14.57 -15.81 -8.56
C ARG A 354 -14.26 -17.29 -8.40
N GLU A 355 -12.99 -17.63 -8.24
CA GLU A 355 -12.56 -19.02 -8.11
C GLU A 355 -12.96 -19.65 -6.77
N LYS A 356 -13.26 -18.87 -5.73
CA LYS A 356 -13.57 -19.35 -4.37
C LYS A 356 -14.96 -19.00 -3.82
N ASN A 357 -15.88 -18.49 -4.65
CA ASN A 357 -17.28 -18.21 -4.28
C ASN A 357 -17.46 -17.21 -3.10
N TRP A 358 -16.60 -16.22 -2.94
CA TRP A 358 -16.62 -15.25 -1.85
C TRP A 358 -17.37 -13.98 -2.26
N ASN A 359 -18.65 -13.90 -1.96
CA ASN A 359 -19.49 -12.75 -2.31
C ASN A 359 -18.94 -11.41 -1.79
N ASP A 360 -18.31 -11.40 -0.63
CA ASP A 360 -17.77 -10.17 -0.02
C ASP A 360 -16.50 -9.68 -0.71
N VAL A 361 -15.69 -10.57 -1.28
CA VAL A 361 -14.49 -10.19 -2.03
C VAL A 361 -14.87 -9.55 -3.37
N LEU A 362 -16.05 -9.83 -3.91
CA LEU A 362 -16.54 -9.23 -5.17
C LEU A 362 -16.95 -7.76 -5.02
N THR A 363 -17.22 -7.29 -3.81
CA THR A 363 -17.59 -5.88 -3.56
C THR A 363 -16.37 -4.96 -3.50
N ILE A 364 -15.21 -5.47 -3.06
CA ILE A 364 -13.95 -4.71 -2.92
C ILE A 364 -13.41 -4.21 -4.26
N PRO A 365 -13.38 -5.02 -5.35
CA PRO A 365 -12.92 -4.55 -6.66
C PRO A 365 -13.77 -3.42 -7.23
N ASN A 366 -15.08 -3.46 -7.01
CA ASN A 366 -16.00 -2.40 -7.45
C ASN A 366 -15.81 -1.10 -6.68
N TYR A 367 -15.47 -1.18 -5.39
CA TYR A 367 -15.17 0.00 -4.57
C TYR A 367 -13.84 0.64 -4.99
N ILE A 368 -12.80 -0.15 -5.17
CA ILE A 368 -11.49 0.31 -5.65
C ILE A 368 -11.59 0.84 -7.08
N SER A 369 -12.30 0.15 -7.96
CA SER A 369 -12.56 0.59 -9.33
C SER A 369 -13.33 1.92 -9.38
N LYS A 370 -14.30 2.15 -8.49
CA LYS A 370 -15.02 3.43 -8.38
C LYS A 370 -14.13 4.56 -7.84
N MET A 371 -13.21 4.27 -6.94
CA MET A 371 -12.33 5.27 -6.33
C MET A 371 -11.16 5.67 -7.24
N TRP A 372 -10.73 4.77 -8.14
CA TRP A 372 -9.57 4.96 -9.03
C TRP A 372 -9.98 5.00 -10.51
N HIS A 373 -11.02 5.75 -10.83
CA HIS A 373 -11.53 5.78 -12.19
C HIS A 373 -10.50 6.29 -13.20
N ARG A 374 -10.33 5.50 -14.28
CA ARG A 374 -9.71 5.88 -15.57
C ARG A 374 -10.17 7.28 -16.03
N THR A 375 -11.41 7.63 -15.72
CA THR A 375 -12.04 8.93 -15.99
C THR A 375 -11.33 10.09 -15.28
N ALA A 376 -10.75 9.89 -14.09
CA ALA A 376 -10.03 10.94 -13.36
C ALA A 376 -8.66 11.24 -14.00
N PHE A 377 -7.95 10.21 -14.49
CA PHE A 377 -6.72 10.37 -15.24
C PHE A 377 -6.97 11.10 -16.56
N TYR A 378 -7.94 10.63 -17.34
CA TYR A 378 -8.27 11.26 -18.61
C TYR A 378 -8.71 12.73 -18.44
N LYS A 379 -9.50 13.02 -17.42
CA LYS A 379 -9.93 14.39 -17.13
C LYS A 379 -8.74 15.30 -16.78
N ARG A 380 -7.78 14.82 -15.97
CA ARG A 380 -6.56 15.58 -15.66
C ARG A 380 -5.68 15.77 -16.89
N PHE A 381 -5.46 14.71 -17.65
CA PHE A 381 -4.70 14.73 -18.90
C PHE A 381 -5.32 15.77 -19.87
N ASP A 382 -6.63 15.65 -20.13
CA ASP A 382 -7.34 16.51 -21.06
C ASP A 382 -7.24 17.98 -20.63
N THR A 383 -7.47 18.23 -19.33
CA THR A 383 -7.40 19.61 -18.79
C THR A 383 -5.99 20.18 -18.94
N MET A 384 -4.95 19.42 -18.58
CA MET A 384 -3.56 19.88 -18.69
C MET A 384 -3.13 20.08 -20.14
N PHE A 385 -3.48 19.15 -21.01
CA PHE A 385 -3.13 19.23 -22.41
C PHE A 385 -3.83 20.42 -23.10
N LEU A 386 -5.13 20.62 -22.85
CA LEU A 386 -5.87 21.73 -23.43
C LEU A 386 -5.47 23.10 -22.85
N GLN A 387 -4.89 23.15 -21.65
CA GLN A 387 -4.24 24.37 -21.15
C GLN A 387 -2.97 24.73 -21.93
N LEU A 388 -2.22 23.72 -22.40
CA LEU A 388 -1.02 23.94 -23.20
C LEU A 388 -1.33 24.19 -24.67
N TYR A 389 -2.32 23.50 -25.19
CA TYR A 389 -2.74 23.56 -26.59
C TYR A 389 -4.24 23.88 -26.68
N PRO A 390 -4.65 25.14 -26.38
CA PRO A 390 -6.07 25.53 -26.31
C PRO A 390 -6.84 25.30 -27.61
N HIS A 391 -6.17 25.43 -28.76
CA HIS A 391 -6.75 25.32 -30.10
C HIS A 391 -6.57 23.93 -30.74
N PHE A 392 -5.97 22.97 -30.05
CA PHE A 392 -5.65 21.66 -30.59
C PHE A 392 -6.85 20.93 -31.21
N ILE A 393 -8.01 20.96 -30.55
CA ILE A 393 -9.25 20.33 -31.06
C ILE A 393 -9.70 20.98 -32.36
N GLU A 394 -9.63 22.30 -32.42
CA GLU A 394 -9.99 23.11 -33.59
C GLU A 394 -9.02 22.84 -34.75
N GLU A 395 -7.72 22.82 -34.48
CA GLU A 395 -6.65 22.53 -35.44
C GLU A 395 -6.82 21.15 -36.07
N VAL A 396 -7.07 20.12 -35.26
CA VAL A 396 -7.29 18.76 -35.76
C VAL A 396 -8.60 18.66 -36.55
N ASN A 397 -9.69 19.21 -36.04
CA ASN A 397 -11.00 19.15 -36.69
C ASN A 397 -11.03 19.90 -38.01
N ALA A 398 -10.25 20.96 -38.17
CA ALA A 398 -10.11 21.67 -39.45
C ALA A 398 -9.57 20.78 -40.60
N GLN A 399 -8.75 19.77 -40.24
CA GLN A 399 -8.14 18.85 -41.18
C GLN A 399 -9.00 17.54 -41.39
N LEU A 400 -10.14 17.40 -40.72
CA LEU A 400 -11.03 16.25 -40.84
C LEU A 400 -12.25 16.59 -41.72
N THR A 401 -12.69 15.61 -42.50
CA THR A 401 -13.93 15.70 -43.32
C THR A 401 -15.19 15.74 -42.40
N GLU A 402 -15.15 15.01 -41.29
CA GLU A 402 -16.17 15.02 -40.26
C GLU A 402 -15.50 15.33 -38.92
N PRO A 403 -15.89 16.41 -38.24
CA PRO A 403 -15.28 16.78 -36.97
C PRO A 403 -15.62 15.75 -35.88
N LEU A 404 -14.67 15.49 -35.00
CA LEU A 404 -14.87 14.68 -33.81
C LEU A 404 -15.52 15.52 -32.73
N GLU A 405 -16.70 15.06 -32.26
CA GLU A 405 -17.43 15.76 -31.16
C GLU A 405 -16.63 15.66 -29.87
N ALA A 406 -16.26 16.79 -29.33
CA ALA A 406 -15.61 16.92 -28.03
C ALA A 406 -16.57 17.58 -27.02
N LYS A 407 -16.78 16.94 -25.88
CA LYS A 407 -17.45 17.60 -24.75
C LYS A 407 -16.52 18.67 -24.18
N ARG A 408 -17.08 19.81 -23.77
CA ARG A 408 -16.32 20.96 -23.29
C ARG A 408 -15.27 20.55 -22.24
N GLY A 409 -13.99 20.76 -22.52
CA GLY A 409 -12.86 20.44 -21.63
C GLY A 409 -12.43 18.96 -21.60
N THR A 410 -12.88 18.13 -22.56
CA THR A 410 -12.44 16.74 -22.67
C THR A 410 -12.05 16.38 -24.11
N LEU A 411 -11.00 15.57 -24.24
CA LEU A 411 -10.57 15.04 -25.54
C LEU A 411 -11.31 13.71 -25.84
N PRO A 412 -11.83 13.50 -27.04
CA PRO A 412 -12.19 12.18 -27.54
C PRO A 412 -11.01 11.20 -27.44
N SER A 413 -11.29 9.91 -27.32
CA SER A 413 -10.24 8.89 -27.17
C SER A 413 -9.24 8.89 -28.34
N GLU A 414 -9.73 9.16 -29.54
CA GLU A 414 -8.95 9.33 -30.76
C GLU A 414 -7.99 10.50 -30.65
N LEU A 415 -8.46 11.66 -30.19
CA LEU A 415 -7.63 12.86 -30.09
C LEU A 415 -6.58 12.78 -28.98
N ARG A 416 -6.82 11.98 -27.92
CA ARG A 416 -5.77 11.74 -26.90
C ARG A 416 -4.54 11.08 -27.48
N ILE A 417 -4.68 10.24 -28.50
CA ILE A 417 -3.54 9.61 -29.19
C ILE A 417 -2.70 10.69 -29.88
N PHE A 418 -3.33 11.60 -30.58
CA PHE A 418 -2.63 12.68 -31.28
C PHE A 418 -2.08 13.74 -30.32
N ALA A 419 -2.78 13.94 -29.19
CA ALA A 419 -2.26 14.74 -28.08
C ALA A 419 -0.97 14.14 -27.49
N LEU A 420 -0.91 12.83 -27.32
CA LEU A 420 0.32 12.14 -26.89
C LEU A 420 1.43 12.25 -27.96
N MET A 421 1.07 12.12 -29.23
CA MET A 421 2.05 12.32 -30.33
C MET A 421 2.57 13.74 -30.36
N ARG A 422 1.73 14.76 -30.11
CA ARG A 422 2.13 16.16 -29.96
C ARG A 422 3.08 16.38 -28.78
N LEU A 423 2.97 15.55 -27.73
CA LEU A 423 3.88 15.53 -26.59
C LEU A 423 5.16 14.68 -26.84
N GLY A 424 5.39 14.22 -28.10
CA GLY A 424 6.56 13.43 -28.46
C GLY A 424 6.47 11.93 -28.18
N ILE A 425 5.32 11.43 -27.72
CA ILE A 425 5.11 9.99 -27.44
C ILE A 425 4.61 9.32 -28.71
N THR A 426 5.52 8.76 -29.52
CA THR A 426 5.21 8.18 -30.83
C THR A 426 5.02 6.66 -30.80
N SER A 427 5.55 5.94 -29.80
CA SER A 427 5.42 4.48 -29.68
C SER A 427 3.99 4.06 -29.37
N ASN A 428 3.44 3.14 -30.17
CA ASN A 428 2.10 2.62 -29.96
C ASN A 428 1.98 1.84 -28.63
N GLU A 429 3.05 1.17 -28.20
CA GLU A 429 3.10 0.47 -26.93
C GLU A 429 3.03 1.46 -25.76
N GLN A 430 3.79 2.55 -25.82
CA GLN A 430 3.75 3.60 -24.78
C GLN A 430 2.37 4.26 -24.73
N MET A 431 1.77 4.59 -25.87
CA MET A 431 0.42 5.17 -25.93
C MET A 431 -0.63 4.21 -25.36
N ALA A 432 -0.57 2.92 -25.73
CA ALA A 432 -1.44 1.87 -25.21
C ALA A 432 -1.28 1.73 -23.68
N HIS A 433 -0.05 1.82 -23.20
CA HIS A 433 0.26 1.80 -21.77
C HIS A 433 -0.36 3.01 -21.03
N ILE A 434 -0.13 4.22 -21.54
CA ILE A 434 -0.65 5.47 -20.95
C ILE A 434 -2.19 5.48 -20.96
N LEU A 435 -2.80 5.10 -22.06
CA LEU A 435 -4.26 5.09 -22.22
C LEU A 435 -4.91 3.81 -21.67
N SER A 436 -4.13 2.92 -21.05
CA SER A 436 -4.60 1.65 -20.49
C SER A 436 -5.53 0.87 -21.44
N CYS A 437 -5.15 0.80 -22.71
CA CYS A 437 -5.86 0.08 -23.76
C CYS A 437 -4.92 -0.89 -24.50
N SER A 438 -5.45 -1.71 -25.41
CA SER A 438 -4.61 -2.59 -26.23
C SER A 438 -3.90 -1.80 -27.35
N VAL A 439 -2.75 -2.30 -27.81
CA VAL A 439 -2.04 -1.71 -28.97
C VAL A 439 -2.94 -1.75 -30.20
N SER A 440 -3.77 -2.80 -30.36
CA SER A 440 -4.75 -2.89 -31.44
C SER A 440 -5.79 -1.77 -31.39
N THR A 441 -6.21 -1.35 -30.19
CA THR A 441 -7.11 -0.19 -30.00
C THR A 441 -6.46 1.12 -30.46
N ILE A 442 -5.16 1.30 -30.21
CA ILE A 442 -4.42 2.47 -30.71
C ILE A 442 -4.41 2.49 -32.24
N HIS A 443 -4.14 1.33 -32.87
CA HIS A 443 -4.21 1.21 -34.33
C HIS A 443 -5.58 1.55 -34.89
N THR A 444 -6.63 1.03 -34.27
CA THR A 444 -8.03 1.29 -34.68
C THR A 444 -8.36 2.79 -34.58
N TYR A 445 -8.03 3.45 -33.51
CA TYR A 445 -8.29 4.88 -33.34
C TYR A 445 -7.46 5.74 -34.32
N LYS A 446 -6.19 5.41 -34.55
CA LYS A 446 -5.38 6.08 -35.59
C LYS A 446 -6.00 5.88 -36.97
N ALA A 447 -6.38 4.66 -37.33
CA ALA A 447 -7.01 4.36 -38.61
C ALA A 447 -8.32 5.13 -38.79
N HIS A 448 -9.13 5.25 -37.74
CA HIS A 448 -10.39 5.98 -37.75
C HIS A 448 -10.21 7.49 -38.02
N VAL A 449 -9.17 8.11 -37.46
CA VAL A 449 -8.85 9.51 -37.77
C VAL A 449 -8.25 9.65 -39.16
N TYR A 450 -7.31 8.75 -39.54
CA TYR A 450 -6.67 8.82 -40.83
C TYR A 450 -7.64 8.62 -42.02
N SER A 451 -8.71 7.81 -41.84
CA SER A 451 -9.75 7.62 -42.86
C SER A 451 -10.60 8.88 -43.14
N ARG A 452 -10.54 9.85 -42.23
CA ARG A 452 -11.33 11.11 -42.30
C ARG A 452 -10.48 12.33 -42.66
N LEU A 453 -9.19 12.16 -42.97
CA LEU A 453 -8.30 13.29 -43.32
C LEU A 453 -8.67 13.91 -44.69
N LYS A 454 -8.61 15.25 -44.73
CA LYS A 454 -8.68 16.03 -45.97
C LYS A 454 -7.33 16.15 -46.67
N CYS A 455 -6.22 15.88 -45.98
CA CYS A 455 -4.83 16.02 -46.41
C CYS A 455 -4.09 14.68 -46.34
N SER A 456 -2.83 14.66 -46.82
CA SER A 456 -1.97 13.49 -46.67
C SER A 456 -1.63 13.24 -45.17
N LYS A 457 -1.44 11.96 -44.80
CA LYS A 457 -1.08 11.57 -43.45
C LYS A 457 0.19 12.27 -42.95
N ASP A 458 1.18 12.45 -43.83
CA ASP A 458 2.46 13.06 -43.42
C ASP A 458 2.30 14.59 -43.18
N SER A 459 1.50 15.27 -43.99
CA SER A 459 1.14 16.68 -43.75
C SER A 459 0.39 16.86 -42.43
N PHE A 460 -0.61 16.00 -42.15
CA PHE A 460 -1.37 16.00 -40.91
C PHE A 460 -0.46 15.81 -39.69
N LEU A 461 0.47 14.86 -39.76
CA LEU A 461 1.39 14.59 -38.64
C LEU A 461 2.36 15.73 -38.41
N HIS A 462 2.84 16.36 -39.48
CA HIS A 462 3.73 17.54 -39.44
C HIS A 462 2.99 18.75 -38.79
N ASP A 463 1.78 19.03 -39.21
CA ASP A 463 1.05 20.20 -38.76
C ASP A 463 0.42 20.03 -37.33
N THR A 464 0.11 18.79 -36.95
CA THR A 464 -0.58 18.50 -35.71
C THR A 464 0.34 17.98 -34.62
N CYS A 465 1.42 17.28 -34.97
CA CYS A 465 2.30 16.57 -34.02
C CYS A 465 3.78 17.03 -34.10
N GLY A 466 4.13 17.87 -35.07
CA GLY A 466 5.48 18.39 -35.31
C GLY A 466 5.91 19.56 -34.44
#